data_983716cd6668c3b4962a3ed2aba5a8e3
#
_entry.id   983716cd6668c3b4962a3ed2aba5a8e3
#
_cell.length_a   1.000
_cell.length_b   1.000
_cell.length_c   1.000
_cell.angle_alpha   90.00
_cell.angle_beta   90.00
_cell.angle_gamma   90.00
#
_symmetry.space_group_name_H-M   'P 1'
#
loop_
_entity.id
_entity.type
_entity.pdbx_description
1 polymer ?
#
loop_
_entity_poly.entity_id
_entity_poly.type
_entity_poly.pdbx_seq_one_letter_code
_entity_poly.pdbx_strand_id
1 'polypeptide(L)'
;MGRMLVESLKKAMPDQPVTAVGTNALATAAMLKAGADQAATGENAIRVCAARADLILAPIGMVLADAMLGEVTAAMAVAIGSSPAHKILLPVSRCQTSVVGVMKMTMAEAVEKAVAEAAERVKCKMENGK
;
A
#
# COMPACT_ATOMS: atom_id res chain seq x y z
N MET A 1 6.10 4.67 -6.66
CA MET A 1 5.01 4.93 -5.70
C MET A 1 5.29 4.42 -4.30
N GLY A 2 5.68 3.17 -4.16
CA GLY A 2 5.93 2.58 -2.84
C GLY A 2 6.95 3.35 -2.02
N ARG A 3 8.03 3.79 -2.65
CA ARG A 3 9.05 4.59 -1.99
C ARG A 3 8.47 5.88 -1.40
N MET A 4 7.66 6.58 -2.18
CA MET A 4 7.02 7.83 -1.74
C MET A 4 6.07 7.60 -0.57
N LEU A 5 5.32 6.51 -0.62
CA LEU A 5 4.42 6.12 0.47
C LEU A 5 5.20 5.87 1.76
N VAL A 6 6.28 5.10 1.69
CA VAL A 6 7.09 4.78 2.85
C VAL A 6 7.72 6.05 3.44
N GLU A 7 8.31 6.90 2.60
CA GLU A 7 8.88 8.16 3.07
C GLU A 7 7.84 9.01 3.81
N SER A 8 6.66 9.18 3.21
CA SER A 8 5.60 10.00 3.79
C SER A 8 5.04 9.39 5.07
N LEU A 9 4.87 8.07 5.11
CA LEU A 9 4.40 7.37 6.30
C LEU A 9 5.37 7.54 7.47
N LYS A 10 6.66 7.35 7.22
CA LYS A 10 7.68 7.46 8.26
C LYS A 10 7.85 8.90 8.75
N LYS A 11 7.62 9.88 7.89
CA LYS A 11 7.60 11.29 8.30
C LYS A 11 6.40 11.60 9.19
N ALA A 12 5.23 11.14 8.78
CA ALA A 12 3.98 11.42 9.51
C ALA A 12 3.89 10.63 10.81
N MET A 13 4.37 9.40 10.82
CA MET A 13 4.27 8.48 11.95
C MET A 13 5.58 7.73 12.14
N PRO A 14 6.64 8.40 12.64
CA PRO A 14 7.97 7.77 12.71
C PRO A 14 8.04 6.54 13.62
N ASP A 15 7.17 6.45 14.60
CA ASP A 15 7.15 5.32 15.55
C ASP A 15 6.29 4.15 15.07
N GLN A 16 5.53 4.34 14.00
CA GLN A 16 4.65 3.30 13.48
C GLN A 16 5.45 2.32 12.63
N PRO A 17 5.41 1.01 12.92
CA PRO A 17 6.10 0.02 12.09
C PRO A 17 5.51 -0.03 10.67
N VAL A 18 6.38 -0.05 9.68
CA VAL A 18 5.99 -0.15 8.28
C VAL A 18 6.68 -1.36 7.65
N THR A 19 5.90 -2.30 7.16
CA THR A 19 6.38 -3.41 6.37
C THR A 19 6.07 -3.14 4.90
N ALA A 20 7.10 -3.13 4.07
CA ALA A 20 6.95 -2.91 2.65
C ALA A 20 7.04 -4.23 1.89
N VAL A 21 6.16 -4.43 0.93
CA VAL A 21 6.23 -5.62 0.08
C VAL A 21 6.21 -5.17 -1.38
N GLY A 22 7.26 -5.52 -2.10
CA GLY A 22 7.39 -5.18 -3.50
C GLY A 22 7.08 -6.36 -4.41
N THR A 23 6.65 -6.06 -5.63
CA THR A 23 6.43 -7.10 -6.64
C THR A 23 7.75 -7.51 -7.30
N ASN A 24 8.80 -6.71 -7.14
CA ASN A 24 10.14 -7.01 -7.66
C ASN A 24 11.20 -6.46 -6.70
N ALA A 25 12.41 -6.94 -6.87
CA ALA A 25 13.52 -6.62 -5.96
C ALA A 25 13.88 -5.13 -5.95
N LEU A 26 13.80 -4.46 -7.08
CA LEU A 26 14.12 -3.03 -7.15
C LEU A 26 13.13 -2.18 -6.36
N ALA A 27 11.85 -2.49 -6.49
CA ALA A 27 10.80 -1.80 -5.74
C ALA A 27 10.98 -2.02 -4.24
N THR A 28 11.25 -3.27 -3.83
CA THR A 28 11.47 -3.61 -2.43
C THR A 28 12.68 -2.87 -1.87
N ALA A 29 13.79 -2.87 -2.59
CA ALA A 29 15.02 -2.19 -2.16
C ALA A 29 14.78 -0.68 -1.98
N ALA A 30 14.04 -0.06 -2.90
CA ALA A 30 13.73 1.37 -2.83
C ALA A 30 12.90 1.69 -1.59
N MET A 31 11.92 0.85 -1.25
CA MET A 31 11.08 1.04 -0.07
C MET A 31 11.86 0.85 1.22
N LEU A 32 12.75 -0.14 1.25
CA LEU A 32 13.60 -0.37 2.42
C LEU A 32 14.52 0.82 2.65
N LYS A 33 15.12 1.33 1.59
CA LYS A 33 15.99 2.51 1.65
C LYS A 33 15.22 3.76 2.09
N ALA A 34 13.94 3.84 1.75
CA ALA A 34 13.08 4.96 2.15
C ALA A 34 12.71 4.93 3.63
N GLY A 35 13.01 3.86 4.34
CA GLY A 35 12.81 3.78 5.78
C GLY A 35 11.85 2.70 6.27
N ALA A 36 11.42 1.78 5.41
CA ALA A 36 10.59 0.67 5.86
C ALA A 36 11.33 -0.15 6.92
N ASP A 37 10.62 -0.56 7.94
CA ASP A 37 11.21 -1.33 9.05
C ASP A 37 11.52 -2.77 8.63
N GLN A 38 10.68 -3.32 7.76
CA GLN A 38 10.87 -4.64 7.15
C GLN A 38 10.47 -4.57 5.69
N ALA A 39 11.05 -5.44 4.89
CA ALA A 39 10.70 -5.49 3.47
C ALA A 39 10.81 -6.92 2.95
N ALA A 40 9.94 -7.26 2.02
CA ALA A 40 9.92 -8.57 1.37
C ALA A 40 9.45 -8.44 -0.07
N THR A 41 9.69 -9.45 -0.87
CA THR A 41 9.37 -9.42 -2.29
C THR A 41 8.56 -10.64 -2.70
N GLY A 42 7.54 -10.40 -3.52
CA GLY A 42 6.87 -11.46 -4.27
C GLY A 42 5.54 -11.90 -3.72
N GLU A 43 4.97 -12.86 -4.43
CA GLU A 43 3.61 -13.34 -4.19
C GLU A 43 3.39 -13.89 -2.78
N ASN A 44 4.29 -14.76 -2.34
CA ASN A 44 4.12 -15.36 -1.02
C ASN A 44 4.25 -14.33 0.09
N ALA A 45 5.19 -13.37 -0.07
CA ALA A 45 5.35 -12.27 0.88
C ALA A 45 4.05 -11.45 0.99
N ILE A 46 3.43 -11.16 -0.15
CA ILE A 46 2.14 -10.45 -0.17
C ILE A 46 1.08 -11.25 0.56
N ARG A 47 0.98 -12.55 0.30
CA ARG A 47 0.00 -13.41 0.97
C ARG A 47 0.16 -13.39 2.48
N VAL A 48 1.37 -13.57 2.95
CA VAL A 48 1.66 -13.61 4.38
C VAL A 48 1.42 -12.25 5.04
N CYS A 49 1.97 -11.19 4.45
CA CYS A 49 1.86 -9.86 5.03
C CYS A 49 0.44 -9.31 4.99
N ALA A 50 -0.30 -9.54 3.90
CA ALA A 50 -1.69 -9.10 3.80
C ALA A 50 -2.58 -9.75 4.84
N ALA A 51 -2.32 -11.00 5.18
CA ALA A 51 -3.09 -11.71 6.21
C ALA A 51 -2.85 -11.16 7.63
N ARG A 52 -1.69 -10.57 7.86
CA ARG A 52 -1.28 -10.06 9.19
C ARG A 52 -1.44 -8.56 9.35
N ALA A 53 -1.66 -7.84 8.26
CA ALA A 53 -1.71 -6.38 8.30
C ALA A 53 -2.94 -5.86 9.03
N ASP A 54 -2.80 -4.72 9.69
CA ASP A 54 -3.91 -3.97 10.26
C ASP A 54 -4.41 -2.93 9.28
N LEU A 55 -3.52 -2.45 8.43
CA LEU A 55 -3.80 -1.42 7.45
C LEU A 55 -2.92 -1.67 6.22
N ILE A 56 -3.52 -1.63 5.05
CA ILE A 56 -2.81 -1.81 3.79
C ILE A 56 -2.95 -0.55 2.95
N LEU A 57 -1.81 -0.01 2.50
CA LEU A 57 -1.79 1.08 1.53
C LEU A 57 -1.19 0.54 0.23
N ALA A 58 -1.88 0.72 -0.86
CA ALA A 58 -1.44 0.19 -2.14
C ALA A 58 -2.05 0.96 -3.31
N PRO A 59 -1.40 0.99 -4.48
CA PRO A 59 -2.08 1.45 -5.68
C PRO A 59 -3.23 0.50 -6.01
N ILE A 60 -4.29 1.03 -6.58
CA ILE A 60 -5.49 0.25 -6.91
C ILE A 60 -5.17 -0.96 -7.81
N GLY A 61 -4.13 -0.85 -8.63
CA GLY A 61 -3.70 -1.96 -9.49
C GLY A 61 -3.36 -3.24 -8.73
N MET A 62 -3.00 -3.13 -7.45
CA MET A 62 -2.64 -4.31 -6.64
C MET A 62 -3.84 -5.21 -6.31
N VAL A 63 -5.07 -4.73 -6.50
CA VAL A 63 -6.26 -5.57 -6.31
C VAL A 63 -6.89 -5.96 -7.65
N LEU A 64 -6.20 -5.68 -8.75
CA LEU A 64 -6.63 -6.04 -10.11
C LEU A 64 -5.73 -7.14 -10.65
N ALA A 65 -6.30 -8.32 -10.83
CA ALA A 65 -5.55 -9.46 -11.35
C ALA A 65 -4.92 -9.14 -12.71
N ASP A 66 -3.66 -9.55 -12.87
CA ASP A 66 -2.86 -9.37 -14.08
C ASP A 66 -2.54 -7.92 -14.45
N ALA A 67 -2.74 -6.99 -13.53
CA ALA A 67 -2.32 -5.60 -13.74
C ALA A 67 -0.80 -5.51 -13.89
N MET A 68 -0.33 -4.42 -14.47
CA MET A 68 1.09 -4.15 -14.71
C MET A 68 1.74 -5.25 -15.57
N LEU A 69 1.07 -5.59 -16.66
CA LEU A 69 1.54 -6.63 -17.59
C LEU A 69 1.75 -7.99 -16.92
N GLY A 70 0.91 -8.31 -15.94
CA GLY A 70 0.96 -9.58 -15.24
C GLY A 70 1.85 -9.60 -14.02
N GLU A 71 2.50 -8.49 -13.67
CA GLU A 71 3.32 -8.41 -12.47
C GLU A 71 2.48 -8.64 -11.22
N VAL A 72 1.22 -8.18 -11.23
CA VAL A 72 0.27 -8.45 -10.15
C VAL A 72 -0.49 -9.73 -10.51
N THR A 73 -0.15 -10.82 -9.84
CA THR A 73 -0.84 -12.10 -10.08
C THR A 73 -2.24 -12.10 -9.48
N ALA A 74 -3.08 -13.01 -9.96
CA ALA A 74 -4.42 -13.18 -9.38
C ALA A 74 -4.33 -13.51 -7.88
N ALA A 75 -3.35 -14.33 -7.47
CA ALA A 75 -3.14 -14.67 -6.07
C ALA A 75 -2.80 -13.44 -5.21
N MET A 76 -1.99 -12.53 -5.74
CA MET A 76 -1.67 -11.27 -5.04
C MET A 76 -2.92 -10.42 -4.87
N ALA A 77 -3.71 -10.25 -5.92
CA ALA A 77 -4.93 -9.44 -5.87
C ALA A 77 -5.93 -10.03 -4.87
N VAL A 78 -6.10 -11.35 -4.86
CA VAL A 78 -6.97 -12.04 -3.93
C VAL A 78 -6.48 -11.86 -2.48
N ALA A 79 -5.19 -12.03 -2.25
CA ALA A 79 -4.61 -11.89 -0.91
C ALA A 79 -4.88 -10.51 -0.32
N ILE A 80 -4.68 -9.47 -1.10
CA ILE A 80 -4.91 -8.10 -0.65
C ILE A 80 -6.42 -7.83 -0.49
N GLY A 81 -7.20 -8.20 -1.50
CA GLY A 81 -8.64 -7.95 -1.49
C GLY A 81 -9.37 -8.71 -0.39
N SER A 82 -8.90 -9.89 -0.04
CA SER A 82 -9.52 -10.75 0.99
C SER A 82 -9.00 -10.45 2.40
N SER A 83 -7.98 -9.61 2.54
CA SER A 83 -7.42 -9.28 3.84
C SER A 83 -8.46 -8.64 4.75
N PRO A 84 -8.49 -8.98 6.05
CA PRO A 84 -9.37 -8.30 7.00
C PRO A 84 -8.90 -6.86 7.31
N ALA A 85 -7.68 -6.50 6.90
CA ALA A 85 -7.17 -5.16 7.09
C ALA A 85 -8.01 -4.12 6.35
N HIS A 86 -8.06 -2.92 6.89
CA HIS A 86 -8.62 -1.81 6.14
C HIS A 86 -7.66 -1.44 5.00
N LYS A 87 -8.18 -1.26 3.81
CA LYS A 87 -7.36 -0.98 2.62
C LYS A 87 -7.56 0.45 2.15
N ILE A 88 -6.45 1.18 2.04
CA ILE A 88 -6.43 2.52 1.45
C ILE A 88 -5.79 2.35 0.08
N LEU A 89 -6.58 2.52 -0.96
CA LEU A 89 -6.13 2.29 -2.33
C LEU A 89 -5.93 3.62 -3.04
N LEU A 90 -4.74 3.83 -3.57
CA LEU A 90 -4.44 5.03 -4.34
C LEU A 90 -4.99 4.86 -5.75
N PRO A 91 -5.78 5.83 -6.25
CA PRO A 91 -6.42 5.71 -7.55
C PRO A 91 -5.48 6.05 -8.71
N VAL A 92 -4.21 5.77 -8.54
CA VAL A 92 -3.20 5.99 -9.56
C VAL A 92 -3.17 4.75 -10.41
N SER A 93 -3.64 4.85 -11.63
CA SER A 93 -3.85 3.68 -12.43
C SER A 93 -3.32 3.87 -13.84
N ARG A 94 -2.56 2.88 -14.29
CA ARG A 94 -2.21 2.68 -15.69
C ARG A 94 -2.84 1.36 -16.16
N CYS A 95 -3.93 0.94 -15.52
CA CYS A 95 -4.47 -0.41 -15.65
C CYS A 95 -5.83 -0.43 -16.36
N GLN A 96 -6.06 0.43 -17.33
CA GLN A 96 -7.31 0.47 -18.09
C GLN A 96 -8.56 0.44 -17.17
N THR A 97 -8.45 1.08 -16.02
CA THR A 97 -9.51 1.10 -15.01
C THR A 97 -9.74 2.53 -14.58
N SER A 98 -11.00 2.92 -14.51
CA SER A 98 -11.40 4.24 -14.05
C SER A 98 -12.20 4.10 -12.77
N VAL A 99 -11.99 5.00 -11.82
CA VAL A 99 -12.75 5.04 -10.58
C VAL A 99 -13.67 6.26 -10.62
N VAL A 100 -14.98 6.02 -10.66
CA VAL A 100 -15.97 7.09 -10.74
C VAL A 100 -15.95 7.89 -9.44
N GLY A 101 -16.02 9.20 -9.56
CA GLY A 101 -16.07 10.11 -8.41
C GLY A 101 -14.71 10.55 -7.92
N VAL A 102 -13.62 9.98 -8.45
CA VAL A 102 -12.27 10.37 -8.07
C VAL A 102 -11.78 11.48 -9.00
N MET A 103 -11.31 12.58 -8.42
CA MET A 103 -10.74 13.69 -9.18
C MET A 103 -9.34 13.32 -9.67
N LYS A 104 -8.97 13.87 -10.81
CA LYS A 104 -7.62 13.71 -11.34
C LYS A 104 -6.62 14.33 -10.36
N MET A 105 -5.59 13.58 -10.01
CA MET A 105 -4.57 14.05 -9.08
C MET A 105 -3.20 13.50 -9.45
N THR A 106 -2.16 14.21 -9.00
CA THR A 106 -0.78 13.75 -9.18
C THR A 106 -0.49 12.60 -8.21
N MET A 107 0.58 11.87 -8.48
CA MET A 107 1.03 10.82 -7.57
C MET A 107 1.35 11.39 -6.18
N ALA A 108 2.01 12.54 -6.12
CA ALA A 108 2.35 13.19 -4.85
C ALA A 108 1.10 13.53 -4.05
N GLU A 109 0.07 14.06 -4.71
CA GLU A 109 -1.20 14.36 -4.06
C GLU A 109 -1.90 13.10 -3.54
N ALA A 110 -1.88 12.04 -4.34
CA ALA A 110 -2.48 10.77 -3.94
C ALA A 110 -1.78 10.18 -2.71
N VAL A 111 -0.45 10.22 -2.69
CA VAL A 111 0.34 9.75 -1.55
C VAL A 111 0.03 10.57 -0.31
N GLU A 112 -0.01 11.89 -0.43
CA GLU A 112 -0.31 12.79 0.69
C GLU A 112 -1.68 12.48 1.29
N LYS A 113 -2.70 12.33 0.45
CA LYS A 113 -4.05 12.01 0.90
C LYS A 113 -4.12 10.62 1.56
N ALA A 114 -3.46 9.64 0.98
CA ALA A 114 -3.44 8.29 1.53
C ALA A 114 -2.77 8.24 2.91
N VAL A 115 -1.66 8.94 3.07
CA VAL A 115 -0.93 9.00 4.34
C VAL A 115 -1.75 9.74 5.39
N ALA A 116 -2.42 10.83 5.02
CA ALA A 116 -3.29 11.57 5.94
C ALA A 116 -4.42 10.66 6.44
N GLU A 117 -5.04 9.87 5.56
CA GLU A 117 -6.08 8.94 5.96
C GLU A 117 -5.54 7.84 6.85
N ALA A 118 -4.35 7.31 6.54
CA ALA A 118 -3.69 6.31 7.36
C ALA A 118 -3.43 6.83 8.77
N ALA A 119 -2.92 8.04 8.89
CA ALA A 119 -2.63 8.68 10.19
C ALA A 119 -3.92 8.85 10.99
N GLU A 120 -5.00 9.26 10.35
CA GLU A 120 -6.30 9.41 10.99
C GLU A 120 -6.82 8.08 11.52
N ARG A 121 -6.69 7.01 10.75
CA ARG A 121 -7.14 5.69 11.17
C ARG A 121 -6.31 5.13 12.32
N VAL A 122 -5.01 5.31 12.31
CA VAL A 122 -4.12 4.88 13.39
C VAL A 122 -4.47 5.65 14.68
N LYS A 123 -4.67 6.95 14.58
CA LYS A 123 -5.06 7.78 15.70
C LYS A 123 -6.39 7.34 16.30
N CYS A 124 -7.38 7.11 15.46
CA CYS A 124 -8.71 6.66 15.90
C CYS A 124 -8.62 5.32 16.62
N LYS A 125 -7.83 4.39 16.11
CA LYS A 125 -7.63 3.06 16.72
C LYS A 125 -6.99 3.20 18.11
N MET A 126 -6.01 4.08 18.26
CA MET A 126 -5.34 4.34 19.54
C MET A 126 -6.30 4.97 20.55
N GLU A 127 -7.12 5.94 20.13
CA GLU A 127 -8.08 6.60 21.00
C GLU A 127 -9.14 5.65 21.52
N ASN A 128 -9.46 4.61 20.76
CA ASN A 128 -10.43 3.58 21.15
C ASN A 128 -9.80 2.45 21.98
N GLY A 129 -8.56 2.61 22.39
CA GLY A 129 -7.87 1.65 23.23
C GLY A 129 -7.51 0.33 22.51
N LYS A 130 -7.36 0.38 21.23
CA LYS A 130 -7.08 -0.83 20.41
C LYS A 130 -5.72 -0.83 19.77
#